data_2fe5c3460412813ba509ba1a7b8ec4e0
#
_entry.id   2fe5c3460412813ba509ba1a7b8ec4e0
#
_cell.length_a   1.000
_cell.length_b   1.000
_cell.length_c   1.000
_cell.angle_alpha   90.00
_cell.angle_beta   90.00
_cell.angle_gamma   90.00
#
_symmetry.space_group_name_H-M   'P 1'
#
loop_
_entity.id
_entity.type
_entity.pdbx_description
1 polymer ?
#
loop_
_entity_poly.entity_id
_entity_poly.type
_entity_poly.pdbx_seq_one_letter_code
_entity_poly.pdbx_strand_id
1 'polypeptide(L)'
;MKKFFKAQKGRRAGLHPYTDEDIKRVNWCIEKNIRIAVVPKWDGVPSDWQVEISINGKMHADPKVYSGYDAQTKMYEYYKYYYDKNIQESK
;
A
#
# COMPACT_ATOMS: atom_id res chain seq x y z
N MET A 1 -9.16 15.42 -12.96
CA MET A 1 -9.27 15.16 -12.61
C MET A 1 -9.47 14.88 -11.50
N LYS A 2 -9.28 14.80 -10.92
CA LYS A 2 -9.48 14.55 -9.85
C LYS A 2 -10.68 14.01 -9.62
N LYS A 3 -11.28 13.88 -10.40
CA LYS A 3 -12.47 13.53 -10.33
C LYS A 3 -12.56 12.16 -10.12
N PHE A 4 -11.66 11.39 -10.38
CA PHE A 4 -11.89 10.06 -10.24
C PHE A 4 -11.94 9.72 -8.76
N PHE A 5 -11.45 10.55 -7.93
CA PHE A 5 -11.59 10.32 -6.57
C PHE A 5 -13.01 10.46 -6.17
N LYS A 6 -13.68 11.39 -6.78
CA LYS A 6 -14.99 11.60 -6.45
C LYS A 6 -15.76 10.45 -6.85
N ALA A 7 -15.48 9.80 -7.85
CA ALA A 7 -16.25 8.73 -8.31
C ALA A 7 -16.25 7.62 -7.31
N GLN A 8 -15.25 7.56 -6.51
CA GLN A 8 -15.26 6.54 -5.64
C GLN A 8 -15.85 6.80 -4.37
N LYS A 9 -16.17 8.00 -4.12
CA LYS A 9 -16.71 8.38 -2.98
C LYS A 9 -17.81 7.52 -2.59
N GLY A 10 -18.48 6.98 -3.37
CA GLY A 10 -19.63 6.26 -3.02
C GLY A 10 -19.34 4.95 -2.38
N ARG A 11 -18.19 4.46 -2.60
CA ARG A 11 -18.07 3.27 -2.19
C ARG A 11 -16.91 3.09 -1.60
N ARG A 12 -16.58 3.52 -1.00
CA ARG A 12 -15.48 3.53 -0.62
C ARG A 12 -15.18 3.10 0.56
N ALA A 13 -14.61 2.34 0.63
CA ALA A 13 -13.96 2.10 1.66
C ALA A 13 -13.44 3.30 2.14
N GLY A 14 -13.63 4.29 1.51
CA GLY A 14 -13.13 5.51 1.94
C GLY A 14 -11.65 5.56 1.83
N LEU A 15 -11.11 6.72 2.04
CA LEU A 15 -9.70 6.88 1.98
C LEU A 15 -9.13 6.60 3.34
N HIS A 16 -8.05 5.86 3.38
CA HIS A 16 -7.38 5.59 4.63
C HIS A 16 -6.61 6.84 5.02
N PRO A 17 -6.72 7.30 6.25
CA PRO A 17 -5.98 8.48 6.67
C PRO A 17 -4.48 8.22 6.63
N TYR A 18 -3.72 9.24 6.31
CA TYR A 18 -2.29 9.13 6.28
C TYR A 18 -1.67 10.45 6.72
N THR A 19 -0.43 10.39 7.16
CA THR A 19 0.24 11.58 7.67
C THR A 19 1.34 11.98 6.70
N ASP A 20 1.94 13.15 6.95
CA ASP A 20 3.06 13.57 6.13
C ASP A 20 4.22 12.59 6.27
N GLU A 21 4.36 11.98 7.43
CA GLU A 21 5.39 10.98 7.63
C GLU A 21 5.15 9.76 6.75
N ASP A 22 3.89 9.37 6.59
CA ASP A 22 3.58 8.25 5.73
C ASP A 22 3.98 8.55 4.30
N ILE A 23 3.69 9.77 3.84
CA ILE A 23 4.04 10.15 2.48
C ILE A 23 5.56 10.16 2.29
N LYS A 24 6.28 10.63 3.30
CA LYS A 24 7.72 10.66 3.22
C LYS A 24 8.27 9.24 3.07
N ARG A 25 7.74 8.30 3.83
CA ARG A 25 8.20 6.92 3.76
C ARG A 25 7.89 6.29 2.42
N VAL A 26 6.69 6.57 1.89
CA VAL A 26 6.28 6.05 0.60
C VAL A 26 7.22 6.57 -0.49
N ASN A 27 7.46 7.87 -0.50
CA ASN A 27 8.31 8.45 -1.52
C ASN A 27 9.74 7.90 -1.44
N TRP A 28 10.25 7.76 -0.23
CA TRP A 28 11.59 7.22 -0.05
C TRP A 28 11.66 5.79 -0.60
N CYS A 29 10.66 4.97 -0.29
CA CYS A 29 10.65 3.60 -0.74
C CYS A 29 10.57 3.51 -2.25
N ILE A 30 9.72 4.32 -2.87
CA ILE A 30 9.58 4.29 -4.31
C ILE A 30 10.90 4.67 -4.98
N GLU A 31 11.62 5.62 -4.42
CA GLU A 31 12.91 5.99 -4.97
C GLU A 31 13.91 4.85 -4.87
N LYS A 32 13.71 3.94 -3.92
CA LYS A 32 14.61 2.82 -3.75
C LYS A 32 14.08 1.56 -4.43
N ASN A 33 13.11 1.72 -5.31
CA ASN A 33 12.51 0.61 -6.05
C ASN A 33 11.77 -0.38 -5.15
N ILE A 34 11.14 0.14 -4.12
CA ILE A 34 10.28 -0.63 -3.24
C ILE A 34 8.87 -0.08 -3.40
N ARG A 35 7.97 -0.86 -3.95
CA ARG A 35 6.61 -0.43 -4.18
C ARG A 35 5.64 -1.39 -3.57
N ILE A 36 4.65 -0.88 -2.87
CA ILE A 36 3.66 -1.70 -2.21
C ILE A 36 2.30 -1.25 -2.73
N ALA A 37 1.54 -2.16 -3.26
CA ALA A 37 0.27 -1.84 -3.89
C ALA A 37 -0.87 -2.63 -3.26
N VAL A 38 -2.05 -2.03 -3.25
CA VAL A 38 -3.25 -2.69 -2.78
C VAL A 38 -4.03 -3.05 -4.03
N VAL A 39 -4.29 -4.33 -4.24
CA VAL A 39 -4.98 -4.78 -5.44
C VAL A 39 -6.14 -5.69 -5.08
N PRO A 40 -7.17 -5.72 -5.86
CA PRO A 40 -8.29 -6.61 -5.57
C PRO A 40 -7.88 -8.06 -5.78
N LYS A 41 -8.49 -8.95 -5.01
CA LYS A 41 -8.22 -10.35 -5.19
C LYS A 41 -9.20 -10.84 -6.24
N TRP A 42 -8.68 -11.09 -7.43
CA TRP A 42 -9.55 -11.34 -8.57
C TRP A 42 -10.42 -12.57 -8.50
N ASP A 43 -9.98 -13.61 -7.80
CA ASP A 43 -10.78 -14.80 -7.71
C ASP A 43 -11.50 -14.89 -6.38
N GLY A 44 -11.62 -13.80 -5.67
CA GLY A 44 -12.32 -13.80 -4.39
C GLY A 44 -13.58 -12.99 -4.49
N VAL A 45 -14.14 -12.64 -3.33
CA VAL A 45 -15.32 -11.78 -3.33
C VAL A 45 -14.88 -10.35 -3.55
N PRO A 46 -15.80 -9.48 -4.03
CA PRO A 46 -15.42 -8.12 -4.37
C PRO A 46 -14.79 -7.31 -3.25
N SER A 47 -15.04 -7.66 -2.02
CA SER A 47 -14.46 -6.91 -0.90
C SER A 47 -13.09 -7.39 -0.49
N ASP A 48 -12.56 -8.42 -1.17
CA ASP A 48 -11.26 -8.96 -0.79
C ASP A 48 -10.15 -8.24 -1.52
N TRP A 49 -9.12 -7.88 -0.79
CA TRP A 49 -7.98 -7.17 -1.34
C TRP A 49 -6.69 -7.82 -0.88
N GLN A 50 -5.66 -7.67 -1.68
CA GLN A 50 -4.36 -8.20 -1.34
C GLN A 50 -3.32 -7.10 -1.43
N VAL A 51 -2.21 -7.29 -0.73
CA VAL A 51 -1.12 -6.34 -0.77
C VAL A 51 0.02 -6.99 -1.55
N GLU A 52 0.52 -6.30 -2.57
CA GLU A 52 1.61 -6.78 -3.38
C GLU A 52 2.85 -5.96 -3.11
N ILE A 53 3.98 -6.63 -2.98
CA ILE A 53 5.24 -5.99 -2.64
C ILE A 53 6.21 -6.23 -3.79
N SER A 54 6.75 -5.16 -4.34
CA SER A 54 7.72 -5.27 -5.41
C SER A 54 9.02 -4.63 -4.96
N ILE A 55 10.09 -5.37 -4.98
CA ILE A 55 11.40 -4.87 -4.56
C ILE A 55 12.37 -5.16 -5.69
N ASN A 56 12.90 -4.10 -6.28
CA ASN A 56 13.83 -4.21 -7.39
C ASN A 56 13.29 -5.09 -8.52
N GLY A 57 12.00 -4.97 -8.77
CA GLY A 57 11.37 -5.71 -9.85
C GLY A 57 10.89 -7.10 -9.49
N LYS A 58 11.22 -7.57 -8.31
CA LYS A 58 10.73 -8.87 -7.88
C LYS A 58 9.48 -8.69 -7.09
N MET A 59 8.45 -9.40 -7.45
CA MET A 59 7.15 -9.21 -6.85
C MET A 59 6.71 -10.41 -6.04
N HIS A 60 6.12 -10.17 -4.90
CA HIS A 60 5.45 -11.22 -4.18
C HIS A 60 4.29 -10.61 -3.42
N ALA A 61 3.32 -11.40 -3.14
CA ALA A 61 2.10 -10.93 -2.49
C ALA A 61 2.05 -11.41 -1.06
N ASP A 62 1.50 -10.56 -0.20
CA ASP A 62 1.17 -10.97 1.15
C ASP A 62 0.07 -12.03 0.97
N PRO A 63 0.21 -13.21 1.56
CA PRO A 63 -0.78 -14.26 1.36
C PRO A 63 -2.13 -14.01 2.01
N LYS A 64 -2.22 -13.04 2.87
CA LYS A 64 -3.48 -12.77 3.51
C LYS A 64 -4.40 -11.92 2.67
N VAL A 65 -5.69 -12.00 2.98
CA VAL A 65 -6.70 -11.20 2.29
C VAL A 65 -7.21 -10.20 3.29
N TYR A 66 -7.44 -8.98 2.87
CA TYR A 66 -7.84 -7.88 3.74
C TYR A 66 -9.06 -7.18 3.17
N SER A 67 -9.78 -6.45 4.01
CA SER A 67 -10.77 -5.50 3.52
C SER A 67 -10.00 -4.36 2.87
N GLY A 68 -10.68 -3.50 2.12
CA GLY A 68 -10.02 -2.39 1.47
C GLY A 68 -9.30 -1.48 2.45
N TYR A 69 -9.93 -1.19 3.58
CA TYR A 69 -9.33 -0.31 4.57
C TYR A 69 -8.12 -0.99 5.21
N ASP A 70 -8.27 -2.26 5.60
CA ASP A 70 -7.17 -2.95 6.26
C ASP A 70 -6.01 -3.18 5.31
N ALA A 71 -6.28 -3.37 4.04
CA ALA A 71 -5.21 -3.50 3.05
C ALA A 71 -4.39 -2.23 2.96
N GLN A 72 -5.07 -1.07 3.02
CA GLN A 72 -4.34 0.20 2.98
C GLN A 72 -3.51 0.37 4.24
N THR A 73 -4.05 -0.02 5.40
CA THR A 73 -3.30 0.04 6.64
C THR A 73 -2.05 -0.81 6.53
N LYS A 74 -2.21 -2.03 5.97
CA LYS A 74 -1.08 -2.92 5.84
C LYS A 74 -0.05 -2.35 4.84
N MET A 75 -0.50 -1.68 3.79
CA MET A 75 0.40 -1.06 2.84
C MET A 75 1.30 -0.03 3.53
N TYR A 76 0.71 0.83 4.36
CA TYR A 76 1.51 1.84 5.06
C TYR A 76 2.43 1.19 6.08
N GLU A 77 2.00 0.10 6.69
CA GLU A 77 2.87 -0.63 7.64
C GLU A 77 4.08 -1.22 6.91
N TYR A 78 3.89 -1.74 5.71
CA TYR A 78 5.00 -2.28 4.96
C TYR A 78 5.96 -1.17 4.54
N TYR A 79 5.44 -0.01 4.12
CA TYR A 79 6.32 1.09 3.75
C TYR A 79 7.13 1.53 4.97
N LYS A 80 6.49 1.59 6.14
CA LYS A 80 7.21 1.97 7.34
C LYS A 80 8.27 0.94 7.68
N TYR A 81 7.93 -0.34 7.55
CA TYR A 81 8.86 -1.41 7.86
C TYR A 81 10.11 -1.32 6.97
N TYR A 82 9.94 -1.17 5.67
CA TYR A 82 11.08 -1.12 4.79
C TYR A 82 11.87 0.17 4.94
N TYR A 83 11.19 1.26 5.22
CA TYR A 83 11.87 2.53 5.45
C TYR A 83 12.75 2.41 6.69
N ASP A 84 12.18 1.95 7.81
CA ASP A 84 12.90 1.88 9.07
C ASP A 84 14.06 0.90 8.99
N LYS A 85 13.84 -0.23 8.35
CA LYS A 85 14.86 -1.22 8.23
C LYS A 85 16.05 -0.70 7.44
N ASN A 86 15.79 -0.05 6.33
CA ASN A 86 16.87 0.43 5.50
C ASN A 86 17.58 1.63 6.10
N ILE A 87 16.87 2.48 6.78
CA ILE A 87 17.49 3.62 7.42
C ILE A 87 18.44 3.12 8.50
N GLN A 88 18.04 2.10 9.26
CA GLN A 88 18.90 1.57 10.28
C GLN A 88 20.12 0.89 9.68
N GLU A 89 19.94 0.20 8.58
CA GLU A 89 21.06 -0.48 7.96
C GLU A 89 22.04 0.49 7.33
N SER A 90 21.56 1.69 7.00
CA SER A 90 22.44 2.64 6.37
C SER A 90 23.36 3.32 7.38
N LYS A 91 23.11 3.17 8.62
CA LYS A 91 23.95 3.81 9.61
C LYS A 91 25.06 2.94 10.06
#